data_15a0cae864884447149f15e948b8ec54
#
_entry.id   15a0cae864884447149f15e948b8ec54
#
_cell.length_a   1.000
_cell.length_b   1.000
_cell.length_c   1.000
_cell.angle_alpha   90.00
_cell.angle_beta   90.00
_cell.angle_gamma   90.00
#
_symmetry.space_group_name_H-M   'P 1'
#
loop_
_entity.id
_entity.type
_entity.pdbx_description
1 polymer ?
#
loop_
_entity_poly.entity_id
_entity_poly.type
_entity_poly.pdbx_seq_one_letter_code
_entity_poly.pdbx_strand_id
1 'polypeptide(L)'
;YWKNGGGITVSGGEPLLQIDFLLDLFKKAKAKGIHTTIDTAGGPFTREEPFFSKFQELMQYTDLLLVDIKHIDEKAHKELTGKTNKNILDMIRFLSDIKKPVWIRHVLVPERSDYDEYLNRLNDFIQTLDNVERVEILPYHTLGAYKWKELGLDYPLKGINPPSRERVENAKKILHCS
;
A
#
# COMPACT_ATOMS: atom_id res chain seq x y z
N TYR A 1 -6.41 -25.25 0.85
CA TYR A 1 -5.83 -23.96 1.22
C TYR A 1 -6.27 -23.54 2.62
N TRP A 2 -7.57 -23.56 2.95
CA TRP A 2 -8.10 -23.02 4.22
C TRP A 2 -7.90 -23.93 5.44
N LYS A 3 -7.72 -25.23 5.22
CA LYS A 3 -7.44 -26.18 6.32
C LYS A 3 -6.11 -25.95 7.03
N ASN A 4 -5.20 -25.19 6.40
CA ASN A 4 -3.85 -24.90 6.92
C ASN A 4 -3.68 -23.42 7.31
N GLY A 5 -4.75 -22.71 7.68
CA GLY A 5 -4.67 -21.32 8.09
C GLY A 5 -4.54 -20.31 6.94
N GLY A 6 -4.89 -20.70 5.71
CA GLY A 6 -4.91 -19.79 4.56
C GLY A 6 -6.05 -18.78 4.63
N GLY A 7 -5.97 -17.75 3.80
CA GLY A 7 -6.94 -16.66 3.74
C GLY A 7 -7.23 -16.19 2.33
N ILE A 8 -7.92 -15.07 2.24
CA ILE A 8 -8.16 -14.34 1.00
C ILE A 8 -7.49 -12.98 1.07
N THR A 9 -6.80 -12.60 0.00
CA THR A 9 -6.31 -11.23 -0.20
C THR A 9 -7.07 -10.63 -1.37
N VAL A 10 -7.74 -9.52 -1.14
CA VAL A 10 -8.40 -8.76 -2.20
C VAL A 10 -7.49 -7.64 -2.64
N SER A 11 -7.13 -7.67 -3.91
CA SER A 11 -6.36 -6.65 -4.61
C SER A 11 -7.07 -6.28 -5.93
N GLY A 12 -6.41 -5.63 -6.84
CA GLY A 12 -6.97 -5.27 -8.13
C GLY A 12 -6.56 -3.87 -8.50
N GLY A 13 -7.39 -3.07 -9.17
CA GLY A 13 -7.07 -1.66 -9.36
C GLY A 13 -6.94 -0.96 -7.99
N GLU A 14 -8.06 -0.72 -7.32
CA GLU A 14 -8.10 -0.23 -5.94
C GLU A 14 -9.35 -0.80 -5.24
N PRO A 15 -9.20 -1.75 -4.34
CA PRO A 15 -10.34 -2.46 -3.76
C PRO A 15 -11.26 -1.57 -2.93
N LEU A 16 -10.74 -0.51 -2.29
CA LEU A 16 -11.57 0.42 -1.49
C LEU A 16 -12.58 1.21 -2.31
N LEU A 17 -12.46 1.25 -3.65
CA LEU A 17 -13.51 1.78 -4.53
C LEU A 17 -14.79 0.93 -4.51
N GLN A 18 -14.69 -0.33 -4.09
CA GLN A 18 -15.80 -1.28 -3.99
C GLN A 18 -16.05 -1.68 -2.53
N ILE A 19 -16.08 -0.69 -1.63
CA ILE A 19 -16.11 -0.94 -0.17
C ILE A 19 -17.33 -1.75 0.27
N ASP A 20 -18.50 -1.57 -0.36
CA ASP A 20 -19.72 -2.34 -0.06
C ASP A 20 -19.55 -3.82 -0.41
N PHE A 21 -18.93 -4.11 -1.56
CA PHE A 21 -18.61 -5.47 -1.95
C PHE A 21 -17.60 -6.13 -1.00
N LEU A 22 -16.54 -5.38 -0.62
CA LEU A 22 -15.55 -5.87 0.34
C LEU A 22 -16.19 -6.22 1.68
N LEU A 23 -17.06 -5.35 2.17
CA LEU A 23 -17.74 -5.55 3.44
C LEU A 23 -18.59 -6.84 3.43
N ASP A 24 -19.37 -7.05 2.38
CA ASP A 24 -20.17 -8.28 2.21
C ASP A 24 -19.30 -9.53 2.10
N LEU A 25 -18.22 -9.46 1.32
CA LEU A 25 -17.30 -10.56 1.13
C LEU A 25 -16.61 -10.94 2.44
N PHE A 26 -16.07 -9.94 3.16
CA PHE A 26 -15.31 -10.19 4.38
C PHE A 26 -16.18 -10.66 5.54
N LYS A 27 -17.42 -10.15 5.68
CA LYS A 27 -18.40 -10.72 6.61
C LYS A 27 -18.61 -12.21 6.39
N LYS A 28 -18.82 -12.61 5.13
CA LYS A 28 -19.02 -14.02 4.76
C LYS A 28 -17.76 -14.88 4.95
N ALA A 29 -16.59 -14.32 4.70
CA ALA A 29 -15.31 -15.00 4.93
C ALA A 29 -15.04 -15.21 6.43
N LYS A 30 -15.24 -14.17 7.23
CA LYS A 30 -15.06 -14.24 8.68
C LYS A 30 -16.06 -15.20 9.36
N ALA A 31 -17.29 -15.29 8.87
CA ALA A 31 -18.27 -16.28 9.35
C ALA A 31 -17.80 -17.74 9.11
N LYS A 32 -16.83 -17.95 8.21
CA LYS A 32 -16.21 -19.25 7.94
C LYS A 32 -14.81 -19.41 8.55
N GLY A 33 -14.39 -18.47 9.40
CA GLY A 33 -13.05 -18.47 10.01
C GLY A 33 -11.89 -18.22 9.03
N ILE A 34 -12.16 -17.61 7.87
CA ILE A 34 -11.16 -17.35 6.83
C ILE A 34 -10.45 -16.03 7.15
N HIS A 35 -9.12 -16.02 7.09
CA HIS A 35 -8.31 -14.81 7.22
C HIS A 35 -8.53 -13.87 6.02
N THR A 36 -8.62 -12.57 6.28
CA THR A 36 -8.98 -11.55 5.30
C THR A 36 -7.93 -10.45 5.21
N THR A 37 -7.47 -10.17 4.01
CA THR A 37 -6.44 -9.16 3.75
C THR A 37 -6.88 -8.23 2.62
N ILE A 38 -6.63 -6.93 2.78
CA ILE A 38 -6.81 -5.92 1.73
C ILE A 38 -5.43 -5.48 1.24
N ASP A 39 -5.22 -5.50 -0.07
CA ASP A 39 -4.03 -4.94 -0.75
C ASP A 39 -4.44 -3.63 -1.44
N THR A 40 -4.01 -2.50 -0.91
CA THR A 40 -4.52 -1.17 -1.30
C THR A 40 -3.42 -0.12 -1.36
N ALA A 41 -3.59 0.86 -2.23
CA ALA A 41 -2.84 2.11 -2.20
C ALA A 41 -3.51 3.19 -1.31
N GLY A 42 -4.70 2.91 -0.76
CA GLY A 42 -5.41 3.79 0.17
C GLY A 42 -5.99 5.06 -0.46
N GLY A 43 -5.94 5.18 -1.79
CA GLY A 43 -6.36 6.39 -2.50
C GLY A 43 -7.79 6.87 -2.21
N PRO A 44 -8.79 6.00 -2.08
CA PRO A 44 -10.18 6.39 -1.79
C PRO A 44 -10.45 6.80 -0.33
N PHE A 45 -9.51 6.57 0.59
CA PHE A 45 -9.77 6.86 1.99
C PHE A 45 -10.15 8.32 2.23
N THR A 46 -11.21 8.51 2.99
CA THR A 46 -11.65 9.81 3.51
C THR A 46 -12.37 9.60 4.85
N ARG A 47 -12.34 10.62 5.72
CA ARG A 47 -13.13 10.65 6.96
C ARG A 47 -14.57 11.17 6.75
N GLU A 48 -14.96 11.41 5.50
CA GLU A 48 -16.30 11.85 5.15
C GLU A 48 -17.28 10.67 5.07
N GLU A 49 -18.52 10.93 5.48
CA GLU A 49 -19.60 9.94 5.37
C GLU A 49 -20.18 9.87 3.93
N PRO A 50 -20.62 8.72 3.47
CA PRO A 50 -20.79 7.45 4.21
C PRO A 50 -19.56 6.53 4.19
N PHE A 51 -18.44 6.95 3.56
CA PHE A 51 -17.27 6.10 3.39
C PHE A 51 -16.65 5.72 4.74
N PHE A 52 -16.50 6.69 5.66
CA PHE A 52 -15.79 6.46 6.91
C PHE A 52 -16.47 5.42 7.81
N SER A 53 -17.79 5.51 7.99
CA SER A 53 -18.53 4.48 8.73
C SER A 53 -18.39 3.10 8.11
N LYS A 54 -18.44 2.99 6.78
CA LYS A 54 -18.25 1.72 6.09
C LYS A 54 -16.82 1.19 6.25
N PHE A 55 -15.83 2.08 6.22
CA PHE A 55 -14.43 1.69 6.41
C PHE A 55 -14.19 1.19 7.84
N GLN A 56 -14.75 1.87 8.85
CA GLN A 56 -14.68 1.41 10.24
C GLN A 56 -15.34 0.04 10.42
N GLU A 57 -16.49 -0.19 9.81
CA GLU A 57 -17.16 -1.49 9.83
C GLU A 57 -16.32 -2.56 9.11
N LEU A 58 -15.75 -2.24 7.93
CA LEU A 58 -14.89 -3.16 7.18
C LEU A 58 -13.66 -3.59 8.01
N MET A 59 -13.09 -2.69 8.81
CA MET A 59 -11.96 -3.01 9.69
C MET A 59 -12.28 -4.05 10.75
N GLN A 60 -13.55 -4.22 11.14
CA GLN A 60 -13.95 -5.30 12.07
C GLN A 60 -13.83 -6.69 11.43
N TYR A 61 -13.89 -6.78 10.12
CA TYR A 61 -13.80 -8.02 9.33
C TYR A 61 -12.49 -8.18 8.56
N THR A 62 -11.55 -7.25 8.73
CA THR A 62 -10.23 -7.28 8.09
C THR A 62 -9.17 -7.68 9.10
N ASP A 63 -8.35 -8.66 8.79
CA ASP A 63 -7.24 -9.09 9.67
C ASP A 63 -5.95 -8.33 9.38
N LEU A 64 -5.66 -8.00 8.12
CA LEU A 64 -4.42 -7.36 7.69
C LEU A 64 -4.67 -6.42 6.52
N LEU A 65 -3.92 -5.32 6.45
CA LEU A 65 -3.81 -4.50 5.25
C LEU A 65 -2.37 -4.49 4.74
N LEU A 66 -2.21 -4.69 3.43
CA LEU A 66 -0.97 -4.39 2.71
C LEU A 66 -1.14 -2.99 2.12
N VAL A 67 -0.37 -2.02 2.60
CA VAL A 67 -0.56 -0.62 2.22
C VAL A 67 0.66 -0.10 1.48
N ASP A 68 0.43 0.37 0.26
CA ASP A 68 1.47 0.94 -0.57
C ASP A 68 1.69 2.44 -0.26
N ILE A 69 2.88 2.81 0.21
CA ILE A 69 3.34 4.20 0.22
C ILE A 69 4.27 4.40 -0.97
N LYS A 70 3.75 4.98 -2.06
CA LYS A 70 4.54 5.17 -3.30
C LYS A 70 5.60 6.24 -3.16
N HIS A 71 5.35 7.27 -2.35
CA HIS A 71 6.31 8.30 -1.97
C HIS A 71 5.85 9.00 -0.69
N ILE A 72 6.79 9.35 0.21
CA ILE A 72 6.47 10.05 1.47
C ILE A 72 6.24 11.55 1.27
N ASP A 73 6.94 12.18 0.36
CA ASP A 73 6.76 13.58 0.01
C ASP A 73 5.52 13.76 -0.88
N GLU A 74 4.65 14.71 -0.53
CA GLU A 74 3.37 14.92 -1.24
C GLU A 74 3.56 15.34 -2.70
N LYS A 75 4.51 16.27 -2.95
CA LYS A 75 4.75 16.79 -4.29
C LYS A 75 5.29 15.69 -5.20
N ALA A 76 6.31 14.98 -4.74
CA ALA A 76 6.90 13.87 -5.47
C ALA A 76 5.91 12.70 -5.64
N HIS A 77 5.05 12.44 -4.66
CA HIS A 77 3.97 11.46 -4.79
C HIS A 77 3.00 11.85 -5.91
N LYS A 78 2.62 13.14 -5.98
CA LYS A 78 1.73 13.64 -7.01
C LYS A 78 2.38 13.59 -8.41
N GLU A 79 3.67 13.88 -8.51
CA GLU A 79 4.42 13.73 -9.76
C GLU A 79 4.48 12.27 -10.23
N LEU A 80 4.64 11.33 -9.29
CA LEU A 80 4.76 9.90 -9.59
C LEU A 80 3.41 9.22 -9.89
N THR A 81 2.33 9.62 -9.22
CA THR A 81 1.04 8.91 -9.22
C THR A 81 -0.15 9.73 -9.75
N GLY A 82 0.03 11.02 -9.94
CA GLY A 82 -1.05 11.97 -10.27
C GLY A 82 -1.97 12.33 -9.08
N LYS A 83 -1.74 11.80 -7.87
CA LYS A 83 -2.59 11.96 -6.68
C LYS A 83 -1.79 12.44 -5.46
N THR A 84 -2.48 13.07 -4.49
CA THR A 84 -1.91 13.36 -3.17
C THR A 84 -1.72 12.06 -2.36
N ASN A 85 -0.80 12.08 -1.38
CA ASN A 85 -0.65 11.00 -0.41
C ASN A 85 -1.30 11.31 0.95
N LYS A 86 -1.92 12.48 1.13
CA LYS A 86 -2.47 12.92 2.43
C LYS A 86 -3.48 11.94 3.02
N ASN A 87 -4.43 11.51 2.19
CA ASN A 87 -5.45 10.55 2.56
C ASN A 87 -4.86 9.17 2.87
N ILE A 88 -3.80 8.76 2.17
CA ILE A 88 -3.09 7.50 2.41
C ILE A 88 -2.42 7.51 3.79
N LEU A 89 -1.67 8.59 4.08
CA LEU A 89 -1.00 8.75 5.37
C LEU A 89 -2.01 8.93 6.52
N ASP A 90 -3.15 9.58 6.28
CA ASP A 90 -4.25 9.69 7.26
C ASP A 90 -4.89 8.33 7.53
N MET A 91 -5.14 7.53 6.48
CA MET A 91 -5.61 6.14 6.62
C MET A 91 -4.67 5.31 7.51
N ILE A 92 -3.37 5.38 7.24
CA ILE A 92 -2.38 4.60 7.99
C ILE A 92 -2.34 5.03 9.47
N ARG A 93 -2.41 6.35 9.77
CA ARG A 93 -2.52 6.83 11.15
C ARG A 93 -3.79 6.31 11.82
N PHE A 94 -4.93 6.41 11.15
CA PHE A 94 -6.19 5.85 11.67
C PHE A 94 -6.07 4.35 11.96
N LEU A 95 -5.45 3.57 11.06
CA LEU A 95 -5.21 2.14 11.29
C LEU A 95 -4.30 1.89 12.50
N SER A 96 -3.32 2.77 12.74
CA SER A 96 -2.48 2.71 13.94
C SER A 96 -3.27 3.01 15.20
N ASP A 97 -4.13 4.06 15.19
CA ASP A 97 -4.97 4.43 16.33
C ASP A 97 -5.87 3.26 16.78
N ILE A 98 -6.40 2.49 15.84
CA ILE A 98 -7.24 1.31 16.13
C ILE A 98 -6.44 -0.01 16.22
N LYS A 99 -5.10 0.07 16.18
CA LYS A 99 -4.17 -1.07 16.25
C LYS A 99 -4.46 -2.17 15.22
N LYS A 100 -4.92 -1.78 14.03
CA LYS A 100 -5.15 -2.70 12.92
C LYS A 100 -3.81 -3.10 12.28
N PRO A 101 -3.47 -4.40 12.21
CA PRO A 101 -2.22 -4.86 11.60
C PRO A 101 -2.04 -4.36 10.17
N VAL A 102 -0.85 -3.84 9.86
CA VAL A 102 -0.49 -3.41 8.51
C VAL A 102 0.90 -3.90 8.12
N TRP A 103 1.06 -4.20 6.84
CA TRP A 103 2.36 -4.25 6.19
C TRP A 103 2.50 -3.02 5.30
N ILE A 104 3.59 -2.28 5.47
CA ILE A 104 3.91 -1.14 4.62
C ILE A 104 4.77 -1.64 3.46
N ARG A 105 4.35 -1.31 2.24
CA ARG A 105 5.12 -1.62 1.05
C ARG A 105 5.55 -0.34 0.35
N HIS A 106 6.81 -0.31 -0.07
CA HIS A 106 7.37 0.81 -0.80
C HIS A 106 7.96 0.35 -2.12
N VAL A 107 7.48 0.91 -3.24
CA VAL A 107 8.06 0.66 -4.56
C VAL A 107 9.28 1.54 -4.74
N LEU A 108 10.45 0.91 -4.85
CA LEU A 108 11.73 1.59 -5.02
C LEU A 108 11.96 1.91 -6.49
N VAL A 109 11.62 3.14 -6.89
CA VAL A 109 11.78 3.63 -8.27
C VAL A 109 13.03 4.52 -8.33
N PRO A 110 14.08 4.13 -9.09
CA PRO A 110 15.29 4.94 -9.24
C PRO A 110 14.96 6.35 -9.72
N GLU A 111 15.72 7.32 -9.24
CA GLU A 111 15.58 8.75 -9.57
C GLU A 111 14.22 9.36 -9.17
N ARG A 112 13.39 8.63 -8.42
CA ARG A 112 12.09 9.10 -7.95
C ARG A 112 11.93 8.89 -6.45
N SER A 113 11.75 7.64 -6.02
CA SER A 113 11.45 7.30 -4.63
C SER A 113 12.61 6.63 -3.90
N ASP A 114 13.77 6.50 -4.53
CA ASP A 114 14.91 5.76 -4.00
C ASP A 114 15.97 6.62 -3.30
N TYR A 115 15.80 7.93 -3.19
CA TYR A 115 16.76 8.81 -2.47
C TYR A 115 16.74 8.56 -0.97
N ASP A 116 17.92 8.52 -0.34
CA ASP A 116 18.06 8.25 1.10
C ASP A 116 17.28 9.25 1.97
N GLU A 117 17.21 10.51 1.56
CA GLU A 117 16.42 11.53 2.25
C GLU A 117 14.94 11.10 2.38
N TYR A 118 14.34 10.65 1.28
CA TYR A 118 12.94 10.22 1.29
C TYR A 118 12.74 8.90 2.02
N LEU A 119 13.69 7.98 1.92
CA LEU A 119 13.66 6.71 2.66
C LEU A 119 13.77 6.95 4.18
N ASN A 120 14.63 7.87 4.62
CA ASN A 120 14.70 8.25 6.03
C ASN A 120 13.39 8.91 6.51
N ARG A 121 12.83 9.86 5.76
CA ARG A 121 11.52 10.46 6.08
C ARG A 121 10.39 9.43 6.13
N LEU A 122 10.43 8.43 5.25
CA LEU A 122 9.47 7.31 5.27
C LEU A 122 9.67 6.45 6.53
N ASN A 123 10.93 6.16 6.88
CA ASN A 123 11.24 5.45 8.12
C ASN A 123 10.76 6.23 9.36
N ASP A 124 11.04 7.54 9.43
CA ASP A 124 10.58 8.39 10.53
C ASP A 124 9.05 8.33 10.68
N PHE A 125 8.32 8.36 9.57
CA PHE A 125 6.87 8.19 9.58
C PHE A 125 6.46 6.80 10.10
N ILE A 126 7.08 5.74 9.61
CA ILE A 126 6.80 4.35 10.04
C ILE A 126 7.04 4.19 11.54
N GLN A 127 8.10 4.80 12.08
CA GLN A 127 8.42 4.75 13.52
C GLN A 127 7.37 5.46 14.41
N THR A 128 6.47 6.27 13.85
CA THR A 128 5.34 6.85 14.59
C THR A 128 4.14 5.92 14.73
N LEU A 129 4.18 4.71 14.14
CA LEU A 129 3.07 3.78 14.05
C LEU A 129 3.28 2.56 14.97
N ASP A 130 2.24 2.13 15.68
CA ASP A 130 2.31 1.03 16.65
C ASP A 130 1.81 -0.32 16.09
N ASN A 131 1.39 -0.36 14.83
CA ASN A 131 0.65 -1.46 14.23
C ASN A 131 1.33 -2.08 13.01
N VAL A 132 2.56 -1.67 12.69
CA VAL A 132 3.30 -2.15 11.53
C VAL A 132 3.97 -3.49 11.88
N GLU A 133 3.52 -4.55 11.25
CA GLU A 133 4.10 -5.89 11.43
C GLU A 133 5.27 -6.16 10.48
N ARG A 134 5.27 -5.48 9.32
CA ARG A 134 6.27 -5.69 8.29
C ARG A 134 6.44 -4.48 7.39
N VAL A 135 7.68 -4.25 6.94
CA VAL A 135 8.00 -3.30 5.88
C VAL A 135 8.63 -4.06 4.71
N GLU A 136 8.15 -3.82 3.50
CA GLU A 136 8.65 -4.47 2.28
C GLU A 136 9.09 -3.45 1.24
N ILE A 137 10.29 -3.66 0.70
CA ILE A 137 10.75 -2.97 -0.50
C ILE A 137 10.37 -3.81 -1.73
N LEU A 138 9.66 -3.19 -2.65
CA LEU A 138 9.32 -3.75 -3.95
C LEU A 138 10.18 -3.08 -5.02
N PRO A 139 11.23 -3.75 -5.53
CA PRO A 139 12.05 -3.17 -6.59
C PRO A 139 11.22 -2.89 -7.84
N TYR A 140 11.31 -1.66 -8.37
CA TYR A 140 10.70 -1.31 -9.64
C TYR A 140 11.14 -2.27 -10.75
N HIS A 141 10.22 -2.62 -11.65
CA HIS A 141 10.47 -3.42 -12.83
C HIS A 141 9.60 -2.94 -14.01
N THR A 142 10.05 -3.23 -15.22
CA THR A 142 9.41 -2.75 -16.46
C THR A 142 8.33 -3.69 -17.02
N LEU A 143 7.97 -4.75 -16.32
CA LEU A 143 7.03 -5.79 -16.81
C LEU A 143 5.65 -5.24 -17.23
N GLY A 144 5.22 -4.10 -16.65
CA GLY A 144 3.95 -3.46 -17.01
C GLY A 144 4.05 -2.43 -18.14
N ALA A 145 5.25 -2.07 -18.60
CA ALA A 145 5.44 -0.97 -19.56
C ALA A 145 4.73 -1.21 -20.90
N TYR A 146 4.66 -2.48 -21.37
CA TYR A 146 3.99 -2.82 -22.61
C TYR A 146 2.49 -2.46 -22.62
N LYS A 147 1.83 -2.51 -21.46
CA LYS A 147 0.39 -2.17 -21.33
C LYS A 147 0.11 -0.71 -21.66
N TRP A 148 1.04 0.18 -21.31
CA TRP A 148 0.94 1.60 -21.67
C TRP A 148 0.94 1.79 -23.19
N LYS A 149 1.85 1.07 -23.87
CA LYS A 149 1.91 1.08 -25.34
C LYS A 149 0.64 0.54 -25.97
N GLU A 150 0.10 -0.56 -25.45
CA GLU A 150 -1.18 -1.14 -25.92
C GLU A 150 -2.37 -0.20 -25.75
N LEU A 151 -2.36 0.63 -24.69
CA LEU A 151 -3.37 1.65 -24.43
C LEU A 151 -3.13 2.96 -25.19
N GLY A 152 -2.05 3.07 -25.99
CA GLY A 152 -1.68 4.27 -26.71
C GLY A 152 -1.22 5.43 -25.80
N LEU A 153 -0.75 5.10 -24.58
CA LEU A 153 -0.30 6.06 -23.58
C LEU A 153 1.22 6.10 -23.48
N ASP A 154 1.76 7.29 -23.23
CA ASP A 154 3.19 7.44 -22.94
C ASP A 154 3.51 6.87 -21.55
N TYR A 155 4.56 6.04 -21.47
CA TYR A 155 5.00 5.48 -20.21
C TYR A 155 5.82 6.50 -19.41
N PRO A 156 5.34 6.97 -18.23
CA PRO A 156 6.00 8.04 -17.47
C PRO A 156 7.41 7.72 -16.97
N LEU A 157 7.73 6.43 -16.83
CA LEU A 157 9.03 5.93 -16.37
C LEU A 157 9.89 5.38 -17.54
N LYS A 158 9.66 5.86 -18.76
CA LYS A 158 10.46 5.48 -19.93
C LYS A 158 11.94 5.83 -19.71
N GLY A 159 12.80 4.84 -19.87
CA GLY A 159 14.24 4.99 -19.68
C GLY A 159 14.72 4.75 -18.24
N ILE A 160 13.85 4.62 -17.27
CA ILE A 160 14.22 4.24 -15.91
C ILE A 160 14.47 2.73 -15.86
N ASN A 161 15.68 2.35 -15.43
CA ASN A 161 16.06 0.95 -15.24
C ASN A 161 15.64 0.47 -13.84
N PRO A 162 15.48 -0.84 -13.61
CA PRO A 162 15.34 -1.40 -12.27
C PRO A 162 16.49 -0.98 -11.34
N PRO A 163 16.23 -0.82 -10.01
CA PRO A 163 17.29 -0.47 -9.07
C PRO A 163 18.36 -1.55 -8.98
N SER A 164 19.60 -1.14 -8.72
CA SER A 164 20.69 -2.09 -8.46
C SER A 164 20.42 -2.87 -7.16
N ARG A 165 21.02 -4.07 -7.06
CA ARG A 165 20.95 -4.87 -5.83
C ARG A 165 21.46 -4.11 -4.62
N GLU A 166 22.55 -3.36 -4.77
CA GLU A 166 23.12 -2.53 -3.71
C GLU A 166 22.13 -1.47 -3.24
N ARG A 167 21.42 -0.81 -4.17
CA ARG A 167 20.41 0.21 -3.84
C ARG A 167 19.22 -0.39 -3.11
N VAL A 168 18.77 -1.58 -3.50
CA VAL A 168 17.70 -2.32 -2.81
C VAL A 168 18.13 -2.68 -1.38
N GLU A 169 19.33 -3.21 -1.20
CA GLU A 169 19.83 -3.58 0.14
C GLU A 169 20.05 -2.34 1.03
N ASN A 170 20.48 -1.22 0.46
CA ASN A 170 20.56 0.04 1.21
C ASN A 170 19.16 0.51 1.66
N ALA A 171 18.17 0.51 0.78
CA ALA A 171 16.80 0.87 1.13
C ALA A 171 16.22 -0.04 2.23
N LYS A 172 16.46 -1.35 2.16
CA LYS A 172 16.07 -2.31 3.21
C LYS A 172 16.70 -2.00 4.56
N LYS A 173 17.98 -1.59 4.57
CA LYS A 173 18.67 -1.19 5.81
C LYS A 173 18.04 0.06 6.42
N ILE A 174 17.77 1.09 5.61
CA ILE A 174 17.16 2.35 6.08
C ILE A 174 15.76 2.10 6.65
N LEU A 175 14.96 1.26 5.98
CA LEU A 175 13.58 0.97 6.39
C LEU A 175 13.45 -0.21 7.37
N HIS A 176 14.56 -0.76 7.84
CA HIS A 176 14.60 -1.91 8.76
C HIS A 176 13.74 -3.10 8.28
N CYS A 177 13.75 -3.35 6.95
CA CYS A 177 13.02 -4.47 6.38
C CYS A 177 13.60 -5.81 6.86
N SER A 178 12.73 -6.67 7.37
CA SER A 178 13.07 -8.05 7.78
C SER A 178 13.05 -9.02 6.60
#